data_aa8b15e84b7d8ebbe972faa28b5b5a11
#
_entry.id   aa8b15e84b7d8ebbe972faa28b5b5a11
#
_cell.length_a   1.000
_cell.length_b   1.000
_cell.length_c   1.000
_cell.angle_alpha   90.00
_cell.angle_beta   90.00
_cell.angle_gamma   90.00
#
_symmetry.space_group_name_H-M   'P 1'
#
loop_
_entity.id
_entity.type
_entity.pdbx_description
1 polymer ?
#
loop_
_entity_poly.entity_id
_entity_poly.type
_entity_poly.pdbx_seq_one_letter_code
_entity_poly.pdbx_strand_id
1 'polypeptide(L)'
;MKFDTKVVRAGITPDPTTGSILPPIYETATYVLDEVGRDKGFDYTRSSNPTRQILEENLAAIENGQYAVSFASGMAAVDAALKLLSAGDHLICGDDVYGGVTRHLDNVLSRYGLDTTYVNSVNPDEVKDAITPKTRMIWIETPTNPLLRITDMEAMVGIAKSNDILLAVDSTFATPVFLRPLEFGADIVMHS
;
A
#
# COMPACT_ATOMS: atom_id res chain seq x y z
N MET A 1 -18.09 -3.64 -13.06
CA MET A 1 -18.46 -4.73 -12.10
C MET A 1 -18.85 -4.06 -10.79
N LYS A 2 -19.93 -4.53 -10.09
CA LYS A 2 -20.27 -4.02 -8.76
C LYS A 2 -19.20 -4.44 -7.74
N PHE A 3 -19.06 -3.70 -6.63
CA PHE A 3 -18.02 -3.95 -5.63
C PHE A 3 -18.02 -5.41 -5.11
N ASP A 4 -19.18 -5.91 -4.66
CA ASP A 4 -19.30 -7.29 -4.17
C ASP A 4 -18.87 -8.34 -5.21
N THR A 5 -19.15 -8.06 -6.49
CA THR A 5 -18.71 -8.93 -7.57
C THR A 5 -17.19 -8.80 -7.80
N LYS A 6 -16.60 -7.60 -7.68
CA LYS A 6 -15.15 -7.40 -7.75
C LYS A 6 -14.42 -8.20 -6.67
N VAL A 7 -14.90 -8.15 -5.42
CA VAL A 7 -14.31 -8.89 -4.29
C VAL A 7 -14.16 -10.38 -4.60
N VAL A 8 -15.15 -10.97 -5.29
CA VAL A 8 -15.18 -12.42 -5.56
C VAL A 8 -14.52 -12.78 -6.88
N ARG A 9 -14.48 -11.87 -7.87
CA ARG A 9 -14.18 -12.23 -9.27
C ARG A 9 -13.06 -11.44 -9.92
N ALA A 10 -12.65 -10.32 -9.37
CA ALA A 10 -11.57 -9.55 -10.00
C ALA A 10 -10.25 -10.33 -9.96
N GLY A 11 -9.45 -10.24 -11.03
CA GLY A 11 -8.20 -10.97 -11.20
C GLY A 11 -8.38 -12.48 -11.53
N ILE A 12 -9.62 -13.00 -11.52
CA ILE A 12 -9.90 -14.41 -11.77
C ILE A 12 -10.35 -14.62 -13.20
N THR A 13 -9.61 -15.46 -13.94
CA THR A 13 -9.99 -16.00 -15.25
C THR A 13 -10.04 -17.53 -15.14
N PRO A 14 -10.98 -18.21 -15.85
CA PRO A 14 -10.98 -19.66 -15.89
C PRO A 14 -9.66 -20.22 -16.42
N ASP A 15 -9.18 -21.31 -15.83
CA ASP A 15 -7.98 -21.99 -16.30
C ASP A 15 -8.15 -22.49 -17.72
N PRO A 16 -7.31 -22.05 -18.69
CA PRO A 16 -7.46 -22.42 -20.08
C PRO A 16 -7.21 -23.91 -20.37
N THR A 17 -6.50 -24.62 -19.46
CA THR A 17 -6.16 -26.03 -19.63
C THR A 17 -7.29 -26.95 -19.24
N THR A 18 -7.94 -26.65 -18.12
CA THR A 18 -8.98 -27.54 -17.52
C THR A 18 -10.38 -26.95 -17.58
N GLY A 19 -10.53 -25.66 -17.84
CA GLY A 19 -11.80 -24.92 -17.74
C GLY A 19 -12.25 -24.69 -16.29
N SER A 20 -11.38 -24.89 -15.30
CA SER A 20 -11.69 -24.60 -13.89
C SER A 20 -12.04 -23.14 -13.73
N ILE A 21 -13.17 -22.86 -13.04
CA ILE A 21 -13.64 -21.48 -12.80
C ILE A 21 -12.70 -20.73 -11.85
N LEU A 22 -12.10 -21.44 -10.88
CA LEU A 22 -11.07 -20.89 -10.00
C LEU A 22 -9.70 -21.29 -10.51
N PRO A 23 -8.72 -20.38 -10.47
CA PRO A 23 -7.37 -20.67 -10.91
C PRO A 23 -6.71 -21.71 -10.00
N PRO A 24 -5.81 -22.57 -10.52
CA PRO A 24 -5.00 -23.45 -9.71
C PRO A 24 -4.09 -22.69 -8.73
N ILE A 25 -3.72 -23.37 -7.64
CA ILE A 25 -2.64 -22.89 -6.74
C ILE A 25 -1.31 -23.41 -7.30
N TYR A 26 -0.42 -22.49 -7.67
CA TYR A 26 0.89 -22.81 -8.26
C TYR A 26 1.96 -22.91 -7.16
N GLU A 27 2.17 -24.12 -6.64
CA GLU A 27 3.21 -24.44 -5.65
C GLU A 27 4.51 -24.86 -6.34
N THR A 28 5.12 -23.93 -7.07
CA THR A 28 6.37 -24.18 -7.81
C THR A 28 7.38 -23.07 -7.57
N ALA A 29 8.67 -23.38 -7.73
CA ALA A 29 9.75 -22.39 -7.66
C ALA A 29 10.14 -21.87 -9.05
N THR A 30 10.19 -22.74 -10.06
CA THR A 30 10.72 -22.46 -11.38
C THR A 30 9.73 -22.85 -12.47
N TYR A 31 9.86 -22.22 -13.64
CA TYR A 31 9.02 -22.45 -14.80
C TYR A 31 9.89 -22.85 -16.01
N VAL A 32 9.32 -23.63 -16.92
CA VAL A 32 10.00 -24.02 -18.16
C VAL A 32 10.03 -22.82 -19.10
N LEU A 33 11.22 -22.47 -19.55
CA LEU A 33 11.43 -21.46 -20.58
C LEU A 33 11.35 -22.09 -21.97
N ASP A 34 10.83 -21.35 -22.94
CA ASP A 34 10.82 -21.80 -24.34
C ASP A 34 12.26 -21.79 -24.92
N GLU A 35 13.05 -20.80 -24.52
CA GLU A 35 14.48 -20.67 -24.79
C GLU A 35 15.12 -19.75 -23.76
N VAL A 36 16.44 -19.61 -23.75
CA VAL A 36 17.14 -18.73 -22.82
C VAL A 36 16.63 -17.28 -22.95
N GLY A 37 16.10 -16.74 -21.85
CA GLY A 37 15.57 -15.38 -21.79
C GLY A 37 14.16 -15.21 -22.38
N ARG A 38 13.46 -16.30 -22.74
CA ARG A 38 12.08 -16.27 -23.21
C ARG A 38 11.19 -17.18 -22.36
N ASP A 39 10.43 -16.58 -21.46
CA ASP A 39 9.44 -17.23 -20.61
C ASP A 39 8.01 -17.08 -21.17
N LYS A 40 7.04 -17.67 -20.47
CA LYS A 40 5.60 -17.57 -20.76
C LYS A 40 4.89 -16.56 -19.84
N GLY A 41 5.60 -15.56 -19.32
CA GLY A 41 5.13 -14.58 -18.33
C GLY A 41 5.60 -14.87 -16.90
N PHE A 42 6.19 -16.07 -16.68
CA PHE A 42 6.71 -16.48 -15.38
C PHE A 42 8.02 -17.25 -15.57
N ASP A 43 9.01 -16.92 -14.78
CA ASP A 43 10.32 -17.58 -14.76
C ASP A 43 10.63 -18.19 -13.39
N TYR A 44 10.39 -17.44 -12.33
CA TYR A 44 10.72 -17.82 -10.98
C TYR A 44 9.75 -17.21 -9.97
N THR A 45 9.24 -18.04 -9.05
CA THR A 45 8.17 -17.65 -8.10
C THR A 45 8.51 -16.46 -7.20
N ARG A 46 9.78 -16.25 -6.84
CA ARG A 46 10.20 -15.08 -6.05
C ARG A 46 9.97 -13.78 -6.82
N SER A 47 10.19 -13.78 -8.12
CA SER A 47 9.94 -12.63 -9.01
C SER A 47 8.45 -12.50 -9.28
N SER A 48 7.81 -13.57 -9.77
CA SER A 48 6.39 -13.59 -10.14
C SER A 48 5.80 -15.00 -9.99
N ASN A 49 4.52 -15.07 -9.60
CA ASN A 49 3.77 -16.32 -9.46
C ASN A 49 2.30 -16.07 -9.81
N PRO A 50 1.64 -16.93 -10.61
CA PRO A 50 0.25 -16.72 -11.01
C PRO A 50 -0.72 -16.61 -9.84
N THR A 51 -0.54 -17.38 -8.77
CA THR A 51 -1.40 -17.33 -7.57
C THR A 51 -1.27 -15.97 -6.87
N ARG A 52 -0.04 -15.45 -6.72
CA ARG A 52 0.21 -14.14 -6.12
C ARG A 52 -0.34 -13.02 -7.01
N GLN A 53 -0.14 -13.12 -8.32
CA GLN A 53 -0.63 -12.13 -9.28
C GLN A 53 -2.16 -11.97 -9.19
N ILE A 54 -2.91 -13.06 -9.08
CA ILE A 54 -4.36 -13.03 -8.93
C ILE A 54 -4.79 -12.27 -7.68
N LEU A 55 -4.09 -12.48 -6.56
CA LEU A 55 -4.33 -11.73 -5.32
C LEU A 55 -4.07 -10.23 -5.53
N GLU A 56 -2.94 -9.89 -6.14
CA GLU A 56 -2.54 -8.50 -6.39
C GLU A 56 -3.53 -7.80 -7.34
N GLU A 57 -3.95 -8.45 -8.43
CA GLU A 57 -4.96 -7.94 -9.34
C GLU A 57 -6.33 -7.76 -8.66
N ASN A 58 -6.72 -8.67 -7.76
CA ASN A 58 -7.95 -8.54 -7.00
C ASN A 58 -7.88 -7.34 -6.06
N LEU A 59 -6.80 -7.22 -5.27
CA LEU A 59 -6.59 -6.10 -4.34
C LEU A 59 -6.57 -4.76 -5.08
N ALA A 60 -5.85 -4.65 -6.19
CA ALA A 60 -5.86 -3.46 -7.03
C ALA A 60 -7.28 -3.10 -7.49
N ALA A 61 -8.05 -4.09 -7.94
CA ALA A 61 -9.40 -3.86 -8.44
C ALA A 61 -10.38 -3.41 -7.36
N ILE A 62 -10.30 -3.95 -6.14
CA ILE A 62 -11.21 -3.56 -5.04
C ILE A 62 -10.86 -2.21 -4.43
N GLU A 63 -9.59 -1.80 -4.48
CA GLU A 63 -9.13 -0.47 -4.08
C GLU A 63 -9.28 0.59 -5.21
N ASN A 64 -9.70 0.20 -6.41
CA ASN A 64 -9.67 1.04 -7.60
C ASN A 64 -8.26 1.55 -7.93
N GLY A 65 -7.24 0.79 -7.52
CA GLY A 65 -5.84 1.05 -7.81
C GLY A 65 -5.41 0.50 -9.16
N GLN A 66 -4.28 0.97 -9.65
CA GLN A 66 -3.68 0.47 -10.89
C GLN A 66 -2.87 -0.80 -10.65
N TYR A 67 -2.20 -0.88 -9.51
CA TYR A 67 -1.33 -2.00 -9.13
C TYR A 67 -1.49 -2.31 -7.64
N ALA A 68 -1.21 -3.55 -7.27
CA ALA A 68 -0.98 -3.95 -5.89
C ALA A 68 0.26 -4.84 -5.83
N VAL A 69 0.92 -4.84 -4.69
CA VAL A 69 2.09 -5.68 -4.40
C VAL A 69 1.89 -6.32 -3.04
N SER A 70 1.99 -7.64 -2.98
CA SER A 70 1.84 -8.40 -1.73
C SER A 70 3.19 -8.66 -1.07
N PHE A 71 3.19 -8.60 0.26
CA PHE A 71 4.36 -8.81 1.12
C PHE A 71 4.08 -9.90 2.16
N ALA A 72 5.13 -10.38 2.82
CA ALA A 72 5.01 -11.41 3.86
C ALA A 72 4.38 -10.89 5.16
N SER A 73 4.27 -9.57 5.36
CA SER A 73 3.64 -8.94 6.51
C SER A 73 3.28 -7.48 6.21
N GLY A 74 2.36 -6.90 7.00
CA GLY A 74 2.04 -5.47 6.91
C GLY A 74 3.27 -4.59 7.13
N MET A 75 4.16 -4.92 8.09
CA MET A 75 5.39 -4.16 8.30
C MET A 75 6.36 -4.25 7.12
N ALA A 76 6.38 -5.34 6.36
CA ALA A 76 7.15 -5.41 5.13
C ALA A 76 6.56 -4.50 4.04
N ALA A 77 5.25 -4.37 3.97
CA ALA A 77 4.58 -3.41 3.08
C ALA A 77 4.87 -1.96 3.50
N VAL A 78 4.80 -1.65 4.81
CA VAL A 78 5.19 -0.33 5.36
C VAL A 78 6.63 0.02 4.99
N ASP A 79 7.58 -0.88 5.25
CA ASP A 79 9.00 -0.67 4.94
C ASP A 79 9.21 -0.43 3.43
N ALA A 80 8.53 -1.18 2.58
CA ALA A 80 8.62 -1.00 1.12
C ALA A 80 8.09 0.36 0.68
N ALA A 81 6.96 0.82 1.22
CA ALA A 81 6.42 2.14 0.91
C ALA A 81 7.34 3.27 1.40
N LEU A 82 7.87 3.16 2.62
CA LEU A 82 8.80 4.15 3.18
C LEU A 82 10.15 4.20 2.46
N LYS A 83 10.56 3.13 1.79
CA LYS A 83 11.76 3.10 0.93
C LYS A 83 11.64 3.85 -0.40
N LEU A 84 10.50 4.42 -0.70
CA LEU A 84 10.36 5.45 -1.74
C LEU A 84 11.04 6.77 -1.35
N LEU A 85 11.35 6.94 -0.06
CA LEU A 85 12.04 8.10 0.48
C LEU A 85 13.56 7.86 0.51
N SER A 86 14.30 8.95 0.42
CA SER A 86 15.76 8.97 0.45
C SER A 86 16.30 9.57 1.75
N ALA A 87 17.57 9.33 2.03
CA ALA A 87 18.26 10.01 3.14
C ALA A 87 18.17 11.54 2.99
N GLY A 88 17.76 12.22 4.05
CA GLY A 88 17.54 13.66 4.08
C GLY A 88 16.13 14.10 3.71
N ASP A 89 15.27 13.19 3.26
CA ASP A 89 13.85 13.47 3.11
C ASP A 89 13.15 13.55 4.46
N HIS A 90 12.02 14.24 4.48
CA HIS A 90 11.17 14.41 5.64
C HIS A 90 9.84 13.70 5.43
N LEU A 91 9.39 12.97 6.44
CA LEU A 91 8.09 12.30 6.54
C LEU A 91 7.24 12.97 7.61
N ILE A 92 5.99 13.27 7.31
CA ILE A 92 4.98 13.58 8.31
C ILE A 92 4.21 12.29 8.60
N CYS A 93 4.19 11.86 9.86
CA CYS A 93 3.49 10.65 10.30
C CYS A 93 2.42 11.00 11.33
N GLY A 94 1.26 10.37 11.23
CA GLY A 94 0.25 10.46 12.29
C GLY A 94 0.81 10.00 13.64
N ASP A 95 0.43 10.67 14.72
CA ASP A 95 0.88 10.38 16.11
C ASP A 95 0.23 9.10 16.68
N ASP A 96 -0.90 8.69 16.14
CA ASP A 96 -1.66 7.52 16.53
C ASP A 96 -1.72 6.53 15.35
N VAL A 97 -0.66 5.77 15.17
CA VAL A 97 -0.53 4.72 14.16
C VAL A 97 -0.06 3.43 14.82
N TYR A 98 -0.17 2.32 14.11
CA TYR A 98 0.36 1.04 14.60
C TYR A 98 1.79 1.19 15.14
N GLY A 99 2.00 0.77 16.39
CA GLY A 99 3.29 0.97 17.08
C GLY A 99 4.51 0.30 16.42
N GLY A 100 4.31 -0.57 15.43
CA GLY A 100 5.38 -1.09 14.57
C GLY A 100 5.94 -0.02 13.64
N VAL A 101 5.09 0.88 13.14
CA VAL A 101 5.48 1.98 12.25
C VAL A 101 6.38 2.96 12.99
N THR A 102 5.96 3.43 14.17
CA THR A 102 6.77 4.36 14.98
C THR A 102 8.12 3.74 15.37
N ARG A 103 8.11 2.48 15.84
CA ARG A 103 9.38 1.79 16.16
C ARG A 103 10.30 1.66 14.94
N HIS A 104 9.75 1.43 13.76
CA HIS A 104 10.53 1.31 12.53
C HIS A 104 11.12 2.66 12.12
N LEU A 105 10.33 3.73 12.16
CA LEU A 105 10.78 5.09 11.89
C LEU A 105 11.90 5.51 12.86
N ASP A 106 11.64 5.41 14.17
CA ASP A 106 12.54 5.93 15.20
C ASP A 106 13.83 5.12 15.36
N ASN A 107 13.75 3.78 15.27
CA ASN A 107 14.90 2.92 15.60
C ASN A 107 15.63 2.37 14.38
N VAL A 108 15.03 2.43 13.19
CA VAL A 108 15.63 1.91 11.97
C VAL A 108 15.85 3.02 10.95
N LEU A 109 14.79 3.63 10.42
CA LEU A 109 14.90 4.57 9.30
C LEU A 109 15.58 5.89 9.67
N SER A 110 15.47 6.34 10.92
CA SER A 110 16.24 7.48 11.43
C SER A 110 17.76 7.32 11.26
N ARG A 111 18.26 6.07 11.40
CA ARG A 111 19.70 5.75 11.21
C ARG A 111 20.13 5.86 9.74
N TYR A 112 19.18 5.79 8.82
CA TYR A 112 19.41 5.95 7.39
C TYR A 112 19.10 7.36 6.91
N GLY A 113 18.91 8.30 7.85
CA GLY A 113 18.78 9.72 7.55
C GLY A 113 17.37 10.16 7.14
N LEU A 114 16.34 9.36 7.41
CA LEU A 114 14.96 9.80 7.29
C LEU A 114 14.59 10.66 8.49
N ASP A 115 14.08 11.85 8.25
CA ASP A 115 13.56 12.76 9.28
C ASP A 115 12.04 12.59 9.40
N THR A 116 11.51 12.53 10.64
CA THR A 116 10.09 12.26 10.87
C THR A 116 9.51 13.25 11.86
N THR A 117 8.38 13.88 11.49
CA THR A 117 7.55 14.68 12.41
C THR A 117 6.23 13.96 12.64
N TYR A 118 5.90 13.74 13.91
CA TYR A 118 4.61 13.18 14.32
C TYR A 118 3.60 14.29 14.57
N VAL A 119 2.38 14.13 14.05
CA VAL A 119 1.30 15.11 14.12
C VAL A 119 -0.03 14.43 14.43
N ASN A 120 -0.94 15.14 15.07
CA ASN A 120 -2.32 14.70 15.15
C ASN A 120 -2.98 14.83 13.76
N SER A 121 -3.02 13.71 13.02
CA SER A 121 -3.57 13.67 11.66
C SER A 121 -5.07 13.99 11.56
N VAL A 122 -5.79 14.04 12.69
CA VAL A 122 -7.20 14.49 12.71
C VAL A 122 -7.31 16.00 12.56
N ASN A 123 -6.24 16.74 12.86
CA ASN A 123 -6.15 18.19 12.70
C ASN A 123 -5.36 18.56 11.42
N PRO A 124 -6.02 18.95 10.32
CA PRO A 124 -5.34 19.31 9.09
C PRO A 124 -4.34 20.47 9.22
N ASP A 125 -4.55 21.39 10.15
CA ASP A 125 -3.66 22.53 10.31
C ASP A 125 -2.32 22.08 10.92
N GLU A 126 -2.30 21.13 11.85
CA GLU A 126 -1.04 20.56 12.35
C GLU A 126 -0.23 19.86 11.24
N VAL A 127 -0.92 19.19 10.32
CA VAL A 127 -0.27 18.56 9.16
C VAL A 127 0.36 19.61 8.24
N LYS A 128 -0.36 20.70 7.96
CA LYS A 128 0.17 21.83 7.15
C LYS A 128 1.37 22.49 7.79
N ASP A 129 1.29 22.76 9.09
CA ASP A 129 2.36 23.45 9.83
C ASP A 129 3.65 22.64 9.92
N ALA A 130 3.54 21.30 9.83
CA ALA A 130 4.68 20.40 9.83
C ALA A 130 5.39 20.29 8.47
N ILE A 131 4.84 20.85 7.39
CA ILE A 131 5.44 20.75 6.05
C ILE A 131 6.72 21.56 5.99
N THR A 132 7.77 20.93 5.49
CA THR A 132 9.08 21.54 5.21
C THR A 132 9.42 21.38 3.73
N PRO A 133 10.43 22.12 3.21
CA PRO A 133 10.91 21.92 1.83
C PRO A 133 11.43 20.50 1.54
N LYS A 134 11.72 19.71 2.59
CA LYS A 134 12.19 18.34 2.50
C LYS A 134 11.08 17.30 2.61
N THR A 135 9.85 17.69 2.93
CA THR A 135 8.72 16.77 3.07
C THR A 135 8.42 16.12 1.72
N ARG A 136 8.36 14.79 1.71
CA ARG A 136 8.10 13.98 0.52
C ARG A 136 6.91 13.05 0.67
N MET A 137 6.54 12.73 1.92
CA MET A 137 5.42 11.84 2.18
C MET A 137 4.68 12.27 3.45
N ILE A 138 3.36 12.09 3.44
CA ILE A 138 2.49 12.08 4.59
C ILE A 138 2.00 10.63 4.76
N TRP A 139 2.26 10.03 5.93
CA TRP A 139 1.78 8.72 6.32
C TRP A 139 0.70 8.87 7.39
N ILE A 140 -0.49 8.42 7.10
CA ILE A 140 -1.61 8.40 8.05
C ILE A 140 -2.19 7.00 8.17
N GLU A 141 -2.82 6.73 9.29
CA GLU A 141 -3.66 5.55 9.53
C GLU A 141 -5.08 6.01 9.83
N THR A 142 -6.08 5.43 9.19
CA THR A 142 -7.47 5.78 9.45
C THR A 142 -8.43 4.61 9.15
N PRO A 143 -9.24 4.16 10.14
CA PRO A 143 -9.20 4.53 11.56
C PRO A 143 -7.85 4.20 12.22
N THR A 144 -7.40 5.02 13.17
CA THR A 144 -6.10 4.85 13.84
C THR A 144 -6.09 3.67 14.81
N ASN A 145 -4.90 3.14 15.12
CA ASN A 145 -4.69 2.11 16.12
C ASN A 145 -3.77 2.64 17.26
N PRO A 146 -4.24 2.73 18.54
CA PRO A 146 -5.45 2.06 19.05
C PRO A 146 -6.67 2.96 19.23
N LEU A 147 -6.61 4.27 18.98
CA LEU A 147 -7.65 5.20 19.41
C LEU A 147 -8.85 5.32 18.47
N LEU A 148 -8.81 4.68 17.29
CA LEU A 148 -9.86 4.68 16.28
C LEU A 148 -10.28 6.09 15.83
N ARG A 149 -9.34 7.02 15.81
CA ARG A 149 -9.56 8.36 15.28
C ARG A 149 -9.76 8.32 13.78
N ILE A 150 -10.59 9.20 13.25
CA ILE A 150 -10.89 9.30 11.82
C ILE A 150 -10.26 10.56 11.28
N THR A 151 -9.47 10.40 10.22
CA THR A 151 -8.84 11.51 9.50
C THR A 151 -9.71 11.95 8.32
N ASP A 152 -9.81 13.26 8.09
CA ASP A 152 -10.47 13.82 6.92
C ASP A 152 -9.62 13.58 5.65
N MET A 153 -10.06 12.62 4.84
CA MET A 153 -9.33 12.22 3.63
C MET A 153 -9.28 13.34 2.57
N GLU A 154 -10.35 14.13 2.42
CA GLU A 154 -10.38 15.22 1.43
C GLU A 154 -9.37 16.31 1.81
N ALA A 155 -9.32 16.66 3.09
CA ALA A 155 -8.36 17.61 3.61
C ALA A 155 -6.91 17.12 3.40
N MET A 156 -6.62 15.85 3.73
CA MET A 156 -5.27 15.27 3.57
C MET A 156 -4.84 15.24 2.10
N VAL A 157 -5.70 14.81 1.21
CA VAL A 157 -5.44 14.80 -0.24
C VAL A 157 -5.20 16.24 -0.75
N GLY A 158 -6.01 17.19 -0.29
CA GLY A 158 -5.82 18.61 -0.64
C GLY A 158 -4.45 19.16 -0.22
N ILE A 159 -4.02 18.84 1.01
CA ILE A 159 -2.70 19.23 1.54
C ILE A 159 -1.58 18.59 0.72
N ALA A 160 -1.63 17.27 0.52
CA ALA A 160 -0.60 16.53 -0.18
C ALA A 160 -0.42 17.04 -1.63
N LYS A 161 -1.52 17.14 -2.38
CA LYS A 161 -1.49 17.60 -3.77
C LYS A 161 -1.02 19.05 -3.93
N SER A 162 -1.42 19.95 -3.03
CA SER A 162 -1.02 21.35 -3.09
C SER A 162 0.48 21.55 -2.87
N ASN A 163 1.17 20.56 -2.30
CA ASN A 163 2.59 20.63 -1.96
C ASN A 163 3.45 19.60 -2.72
N ASP A 164 2.88 18.86 -3.66
CA ASP A 164 3.57 17.79 -4.41
C ASP A 164 4.21 16.74 -3.48
N ILE A 165 3.43 16.30 -2.47
CA ILE A 165 3.83 15.33 -1.43
C ILE A 165 3.00 14.06 -1.62
N LEU A 166 3.63 12.89 -1.52
CA LEU A 166 2.93 11.60 -1.55
C LEU A 166 2.03 11.44 -0.31
N LEU A 167 0.82 10.98 -0.50
CA LEU A 167 -0.08 10.58 0.57
C LEU A 167 -0.19 9.05 0.62
N ALA A 168 0.34 8.47 1.70
CA ALA A 168 0.22 7.05 2.00
C ALA A 168 -0.75 6.84 3.17
N VAL A 169 -1.68 5.91 3.02
CA VAL A 169 -2.75 5.65 3.98
C VAL A 169 -2.76 4.19 4.37
N ASP A 170 -2.56 3.90 5.64
CA ASP A 170 -2.89 2.60 6.21
C ASP A 170 -4.40 2.54 6.47
N SER A 171 -5.11 1.72 5.71
CA SER A 171 -6.55 1.52 5.78
C SER A 171 -6.93 0.13 6.27
N THR A 172 -6.02 -0.51 7.04
CA THR A 172 -6.19 -1.88 7.53
C THR A 172 -7.51 -2.07 8.27
N PHE A 173 -7.89 -1.15 9.16
CA PHE A 173 -9.11 -1.28 9.94
C PHE A 173 -10.38 -0.98 9.16
N ALA A 174 -10.34 -0.04 8.23
CA ALA A 174 -11.52 0.28 7.42
C ALA A 174 -11.79 -0.78 6.36
N THR A 175 -10.77 -1.39 5.80
CA THR A 175 -10.85 -2.26 4.63
C THR A 175 -11.43 -1.57 3.39
N PRO A 176 -11.30 -2.13 2.18
CA PRO A 176 -11.88 -1.54 0.97
C PRO A 176 -13.42 -1.44 0.98
N VAL A 177 -14.05 -2.10 1.96
CA VAL A 177 -15.52 -2.05 2.12
C VAL A 177 -15.99 -0.69 2.61
N PHE A 178 -15.27 -0.11 3.59
CA PHE A 178 -15.68 1.13 4.23
C PHE A 178 -14.91 2.35 3.72
N LEU A 179 -13.65 2.18 3.32
CA LEU A 179 -12.80 3.27 2.84
C LEU A 179 -11.87 2.79 1.74
N ARG A 180 -11.84 3.51 0.65
CA ARG A 180 -10.89 3.33 -0.46
C ARG A 180 -10.11 4.63 -0.67
N PRO A 181 -8.97 4.81 0.00
CA PRO A 181 -8.19 6.05 -0.02
C PRO A 181 -7.80 6.51 -1.43
N LEU A 182 -7.55 5.58 -2.35
CA LEU A 182 -7.19 5.91 -3.73
C LEU A 182 -8.34 6.63 -4.48
N GLU A 183 -9.60 6.37 -4.15
CA GLU A 183 -10.75 7.08 -4.75
C GLU A 183 -10.82 8.55 -4.33
N PHE A 184 -10.27 8.90 -3.17
CA PHE A 184 -10.12 10.28 -2.72
C PHE A 184 -8.91 10.96 -3.37
N GLY A 185 -7.95 10.19 -3.87
CA GLY A 185 -6.74 10.68 -4.52
C GLY A 185 -5.48 10.53 -3.70
N ALA A 186 -5.45 9.63 -2.71
CA ALA A 186 -4.21 9.15 -2.10
C ALA A 186 -3.36 8.42 -3.15
N ASP A 187 -2.05 8.41 -2.95
CA ASP A 187 -1.10 7.78 -3.88
C ASP A 187 -0.86 6.32 -3.53
N ILE A 188 -0.88 5.99 -2.25
CA ILE A 188 -0.62 4.65 -1.72
C ILE A 188 -1.67 4.30 -0.68
N VAL A 189 -2.22 3.09 -0.77
CA VAL A 189 -3.00 2.48 0.30
C VAL A 189 -2.33 1.19 0.76
N MET A 190 -2.28 0.98 2.05
CA MET A 190 -1.72 -0.21 2.68
C MET A 190 -2.79 -0.93 3.51
N HIS A 191 -2.73 -2.24 3.49
CA HIS A 191 -3.48 -3.15 4.35
C HIS A 191 -2.55 -4.22 4.93
N SER A 192 -2.84 -4.66 6.12
CA SER A 192 -2.13 -5.74 6.79
C SER A 192 -3.00 -6.99 6.94
#